data_1a5d29f8df294fd8c82f7a379f44aba4
#
_entry.id   1a5d29f8df294fd8c82f7a379f44aba4
#
_cell.length_a   1.000
_cell.length_b   1.000
_cell.length_c   1.000
_cell.angle_alpha   90.00
_cell.angle_beta   90.00
_cell.angle_gamma   90.00
#
_symmetry.space_group_name_H-M   'P 1'
#
loop_
_entity.id
_entity.type
_entity.pdbx_description
1 polymer ?
#
loop_
_entity_poly.entity_id
_entity_poly.type
_entity_poly.pdbx_seq_one_letter_code
_entity_poly.pdbx_strand_id
1 'polypeptide(L)'
;MPIAPSANAQKDVMHLIFNNVKAGKPAEMDRFLSAAGDLRRQGAEVIILGCTELSLIKRDEKIGAGFVDAMEVLARQSVLACDKPLKKEYDCLITK
;
A
#
# COMPACT_ATOMS: atom_id res chain seq x y z
N MET A 1 -8.12 -14.07 8.23
CA MET A 1 -8.31 -13.08 9.30
C MET A 1 -7.42 -11.87 9.05
N PRO A 2 -7.94 -10.64 9.14
CA PRO A 2 -7.10 -9.45 8.97
C PRO A 2 -6.02 -9.36 10.05
N ILE A 3 -4.85 -8.91 9.64
CA ILE A 3 -3.69 -8.73 10.52
C ILE A 3 -3.35 -7.24 10.52
N ALA A 4 -3.17 -6.67 11.71
CA ALA A 4 -2.78 -5.28 11.88
C ALA A 4 -1.32 -5.18 12.29
N PRO A 5 -0.64 -4.06 11.99
CA PRO A 5 0.74 -3.85 12.44
C PRO A 5 0.85 -3.88 13.97
N SER A 6 2.00 -4.32 14.47
CA SER A 6 2.34 -4.18 15.89
C SER A 6 2.40 -2.70 16.27
N ALA A 7 2.46 -2.39 17.57
CA ALA A 7 2.54 -1.02 18.04
C ALA A 7 3.75 -0.27 17.46
N ASN A 8 4.91 -0.93 17.36
CA ASN A 8 6.10 -0.31 16.77
C ASN A 8 5.95 -0.09 15.27
N ALA A 9 5.41 -1.08 14.55
CA ALA A 9 5.15 -0.95 13.11
C ALA A 9 4.10 0.12 12.83
N GLN A 10 3.09 0.25 13.68
CA GLN A 10 2.08 1.31 13.56
C GLN A 10 2.72 2.70 13.67
N LYS A 11 3.71 2.88 14.53
CA LYS A 11 4.45 4.14 14.63
C LYS A 11 5.18 4.45 13.32
N ASP A 12 5.77 3.44 12.69
CA ASP A 12 6.43 3.62 11.40
C ASP A 12 5.43 4.04 10.33
N VAL A 13 4.25 3.42 10.30
CA VAL A 13 3.19 3.78 9.34
C VAL A 13 2.74 5.23 9.55
N MET A 14 2.50 5.62 10.80
CA MET A 14 2.10 7.00 11.12
C MET A 14 3.17 8.02 10.73
N HIS A 15 4.44 7.67 10.94
CA HIS A 15 5.56 8.53 10.54
C HIS A 15 5.59 8.71 9.01
N LEU A 16 5.41 7.62 8.26
CA LEU A 16 5.36 7.67 6.80
C LEU A 16 4.24 8.58 6.31
N ILE A 17 3.07 8.46 6.92
CA ILE A 17 1.91 9.26 6.51
C ILE A 17 2.11 10.74 6.85
N PHE A 18 2.40 11.06 8.11
CA PHE A 18 2.37 12.43 8.61
C PHE A 18 3.70 13.17 8.48
N ASN A 19 4.82 12.49 8.69
CA ASN A 19 6.14 13.15 8.68
C ASN A 19 6.82 13.07 7.32
N ASN A 20 6.43 12.14 6.46
CA ASN A 20 6.98 12.02 5.12
C ASN A 20 5.99 12.52 4.06
N VAL A 21 4.97 11.75 3.73
CA VAL A 21 4.11 12.04 2.58
C VAL A 21 3.33 13.33 2.75
N LYS A 22 2.62 13.51 3.85
CA LYS A 22 1.86 14.76 4.10
C LYS A 22 2.74 15.99 4.27
N ALA A 23 3.98 15.81 4.71
CA ALA A 23 4.94 16.89 4.83
C ALA A 23 5.65 17.21 3.51
N GLY A 24 5.30 16.52 2.41
CA GLY A 24 5.93 16.71 1.11
C GLY A 24 7.34 16.16 1.01
N LYS A 25 7.71 15.23 1.89
CA LYS A 25 9.03 14.61 1.92
C LYS A 25 8.99 13.21 1.33
N PRO A 26 10.12 12.71 0.78
CA PRO A 26 10.19 11.33 0.32
C PRO A 26 9.93 10.36 1.49
N ALA A 27 9.31 9.22 1.18
CA ALA A 27 9.06 8.19 2.19
C ALA A 27 10.37 7.57 2.67
N GLU A 28 10.51 7.39 3.97
CA GLU A 28 11.64 6.66 4.54
C GLU A 28 11.39 5.16 4.35
N MET A 29 11.94 4.62 3.28
CA MET A 29 11.66 3.23 2.87
C MET A 29 12.09 2.20 3.92
N ASP A 30 13.07 2.52 4.77
CA ASP A 30 13.42 1.64 5.89
C ASP A 30 12.23 1.41 6.82
N ARG A 31 11.47 2.45 7.10
CA ARG A 31 10.25 2.35 7.91
C ARG A 31 9.15 1.57 7.20
N PHE A 32 8.99 1.81 5.91
CA PHE A 32 8.02 1.09 5.10
C PHE A 32 8.33 -0.41 5.09
N LEU A 33 9.57 -0.77 4.82
CA LEU A 33 10.01 -2.17 4.78
C LEU A 33 9.94 -2.84 6.16
N SER A 34 10.23 -2.09 7.22
CA SER A 34 10.11 -2.59 8.59
C SER A 34 8.66 -2.94 8.93
N ALA A 35 7.72 -2.05 8.60
CA ALA A 35 6.29 -2.30 8.84
C ALA A 35 5.78 -3.47 8.01
N ALA A 36 6.17 -3.55 6.74
CA ALA A 36 5.81 -4.67 5.87
C ALA A 36 6.36 -6.00 6.40
N GLY A 37 7.62 -5.99 6.87
CA GLY A 37 8.24 -7.16 7.47
C GLY A 37 7.53 -7.62 8.73
N ASP A 38 7.07 -6.69 9.56
CA ASP A 38 6.28 -7.00 10.75
C ASP A 38 5.00 -7.75 10.39
N LEU A 39 4.25 -7.25 9.41
CA LEU A 39 3.01 -7.89 8.96
C LEU A 39 3.28 -9.28 8.40
N ARG A 40 4.35 -9.45 7.62
CA ARG A 40 4.72 -10.75 7.06
C ARG A 40 5.13 -11.76 8.14
N ARG A 41 5.83 -11.30 9.18
CA ARG A 41 6.17 -12.16 10.33
C ARG A 41 4.93 -12.61 11.08
N GLN A 42 3.87 -11.81 11.08
CA GLN A 42 2.58 -12.19 11.66
C GLN A 42 1.76 -13.11 10.76
N GLY A 43 2.22 -13.40 9.56
CA GLY A 43 1.56 -14.32 8.63
C GLY A 43 0.75 -13.67 7.52
N ALA A 44 0.90 -12.36 7.30
CA ALA A 44 0.20 -11.70 6.20
C ALA A 44 0.75 -12.16 4.86
N GLU A 45 -0.12 -12.63 3.98
CA GLU A 45 0.24 -13.05 2.63
C GLU A 45 0.21 -11.88 1.65
N VAL A 46 -0.72 -10.96 1.85
CA VAL A 46 -0.90 -9.74 1.05
C VAL A 46 -1.06 -8.58 2.01
N ILE A 47 -0.44 -7.45 1.67
CA ILE A 47 -0.49 -6.24 2.47
C ILE A 47 -1.32 -5.19 1.73
N ILE A 48 -2.33 -4.64 2.42
CA ILE A 48 -3.24 -3.65 1.85
C ILE A 48 -2.73 -2.25 2.18
N LEU A 49 -2.57 -1.44 1.13
CA LEU A 49 -2.28 -0.01 1.27
C LEU A 49 -3.61 0.72 1.38
N GLY A 50 -4.03 1.01 2.61
CA GLY A 50 -5.41 1.41 2.93
C GLY A 50 -5.68 2.91 2.93
N CYS A 51 -4.70 3.76 2.60
CA CYS A 51 -4.92 5.20 2.57
C CYS A 51 -4.21 5.85 1.38
N THR A 52 -4.62 7.07 1.06
CA THR A 52 -4.08 7.82 -0.08
C THR A 52 -2.58 8.02 0.03
N GLU A 53 -2.07 8.32 1.22
CA GLU A 53 -0.65 8.58 1.45
C GLU A 53 0.20 7.34 1.15
N LEU A 54 -0.26 6.17 1.57
CA LEU A 54 0.45 4.92 1.28
C LEU A 54 0.40 4.58 -0.21
N SER A 55 -0.71 4.91 -0.89
CA SER A 55 -0.82 4.74 -2.35
C SER A 55 0.21 5.60 -3.08
N LEU A 56 0.48 6.82 -2.59
CA LEU A 56 1.50 7.68 -3.17
C LEU A 56 2.90 7.09 -3.03
N ILE A 57 3.19 6.38 -1.95
CA ILE A 57 4.47 5.68 -1.79
C ILE A 57 4.63 4.61 -2.87
N LYS A 58 3.59 3.84 -3.13
CA LYS A 58 3.60 2.84 -4.22
C LYS A 58 3.88 3.50 -5.57
N ARG A 59 3.28 4.66 -5.83
CA ARG A 59 3.48 5.39 -7.07
C ARG A 59 4.93 5.85 -7.24
N ASP A 60 5.55 6.34 -6.17
CA ASP A 60 6.82 7.04 -6.23
C ASP A 60 8.04 6.12 -5.97
N GLU A 61 7.83 4.97 -5.34
CA GLU A 61 8.89 4.06 -4.90
C GLU A 61 8.62 2.62 -5.34
N LYS A 62 9.70 1.84 -5.47
CA LYS A 62 9.58 0.40 -5.68
C LYS A 62 9.36 -0.27 -4.33
N ILE A 63 8.16 -0.80 -4.11
CA ILE A 63 7.79 -1.38 -2.82
C ILE A 63 7.92 -2.91 -2.75
N GLY A 64 8.14 -3.55 -3.90
CA GLY A 64 8.26 -5.00 -3.94
C GLY A 64 6.93 -5.70 -4.15
N ALA A 65 6.93 -7.02 -4.03
CA ALA A 65 5.78 -7.87 -4.30
C ALA A 65 4.85 -7.99 -3.09
N GLY A 66 3.59 -8.33 -3.36
CA GLY A 66 2.63 -8.70 -2.31
C GLY A 66 1.79 -7.56 -1.74
N PHE A 67 1.71 -6.43 -2.43
CA PHE A 67 0.91 -5.28 -1.99
C PHE A 67 -0.31 -5.06 -2.87
N VAL A 68 -1.41 -4.64 -2.25
CA VAL A 68 -2.64 -4.22 -2.94
C VAL A 68 -2.96 -2.79 -2.52
N ASP A 69 -3.16 -1.93 -3.49
CA ASP A 69 -3.55 -0.54 -3.27
C ASP A 69 -5.08 -0.44 -3.27
N ALA A 70 -5.66 -0.08 -2.14
CA ALA A 70 -7.12 0.03 -2.01
C ALA A 70 -7.71 1.04 -2.99
N MET A 71 -6.97 2.10 -3.34
CA MET A 71 -7.43 3.10 -4.30
C MET A 71 -7.51 2.51 -5.71
N GLU A 72 -6.57 1.64 -6.09
CA GLU A 72 -6.63 0.94 -7.38
C GLU A 72 -7.81 -0.02 -7.45
N VAL A 73 -8.11 -0.73 -6.36
CA VAL A 73 -9.27 -1.62 -6.28
C VAL A 73 -10.55 -0.82 -6.50
N LEU A 74 -10.68 0.31 -5.84
CA LEU A 74 -11.84 1.19 -5.98
C LEU A 74 -11.96 1.71 -7.42
N ALA A 75 -10.85 2.18 -8.00
CA ALA A 75 -10.84 2.68 -9.37
C ALA A 75 -11.23 1.57 -10.36
N ARG A 76 -10.70 0.37 -10.17
CA ARG A 76 -11.04 -0.79 -11.02
C ARG A 76 -12.54 -1.08 -10.99
N GLN A 77 -13.13 -1.13 -9.80
CA GLN A 77 -14.56 -1.38 -9.66
C GLN A 77 -15.41 -0.28 -10.31
N SER A 78 -14.97 0.97 -10.19
CA SER A 78 -15.66 2.09 -10.82
C SER A 78 -15.63 1.99 -12.34
N VAL A 79 -14.49 1.63 -12.92
CA VAL A 79 -14.35 1.46 -14.37
C VAL A 79 -15.23 0.31 -14.86
N LEU A 80 -15.22 -0.83 -14.17
CA LEU A 80 -16.05 -1.98 -14.53
C LEU A 80 -17.54 -1.69 -14.39
N ALA A 81 -17.93 -0.92 -13.36
CA ALA A 81 -19.32 -0.51 -13.16
C ALA A 81 -19.83 0.40 -14.30
N CYS A 82 -18.93 1.15 -14.93
CA CYS A 82 -19.24 1.99 -16.09
C CYS A 82 -19.16 1.23 -17.42
N ASP A 83 -18.96 -0.08 -17.37
CA ASP A 83 -18.88 -0.96 -18.55
C ASP A 83 -17.76 -0.54 -19.53
N LYS A 84 -16.61 -0.14 -18.96
CA LYS A 84 -15.42 0.27 -19.71
C LYS A 84 -14.33 -0.80 -19.59
N PRO A 85 -13.50 -1.01 -20.64
CA PRO A 85 -12.38 -1.94 -20.53
C PRO A 85 -11.27 -1.37 -19.64
N LEU A 86 -10.57 -2.28 -18.93
CA LEU A 86 -9.41 -1.92 -18.15
C LEU A 86 -8.15 -1.91 -19.01
N LYS A 87 -7.19 -1.07 -18.67
CA LYS A 87 -5.83 -1.20 -19.19
C LYS A 87 -5.20 -2.46 -18.60
N LYS A 88 -4.34 -3.13 -19.37
CA LYS A 88 -3.70 -4.38 -18.95
C LYS A 88 -2.97 -4.27 -17.62
N GLU A 89 -2.35 -3.13 -17.35
CA GLU A 89 -1.60 -2.89 -16.12
C GLU A 89 -2.46 -2.99 -14.85
N TYR A 90 -3.79 -2.91 -14.97
CA TYR A 90 -4.72 -3.01 -13.85
C TYR A 90 -5.42 -4.35 -13.74
N ASP A 91 -5.08 -5.33 -14.58
CA ASP A 91 -5.67 -6.68 -14.49
C ASP A 91 -5.21 -7.39 -13.23
N CYS A 92 -3.95 -7.19 -12.83
CA CYS A 92 -3.42 -7.75 -11.59
C CYS A 92 -3.13 -6.62 -10.61
N LEU A 93 -3.86 -6.61 -9.49
CA LEU A 93 -3.77 -5.54 -8.50
C LEU A 93 -2.71 -5.80 -7.42
N ILE A 94 -2.25 -7.04 -7.30
CA ILE A 94 -1.19 -7.39 -6.34
C ILE A 94 0.16 -7.12 -7.01
N THR A 95 1.03 -6.36 -6.35
CA THR A 95 2.35 -6.06 -6.88
C THR A 95 3.19 -7.32 -7.01
N LYS A 96 4.02 -7.35 -8.03
CA LYS A 96 4.88 -8.49 -8.35
C LYS A 96 6.35 -8.20 -8.10
#